data_63ca417e680afa9b67af60f9bfb5483b
#
_entry.id   63ca417e680afa9b67af60f9bfb5483b
#
_cell.length_a   1.000
_cell.length_b   1.000
_cell.length_c   1.000
_cell.angle_alpha   90.00
_cell.angle_beta   90.00
_cell.angle_gamma   90.00
#
_symmetry.space_group_name_H-M   'P 1'
#
loop_
_entity.id
_entity.type
_entity.pdbx_description
1 polymer ?
#
loop_
_entity_poly.entity_id
_entity_poly.type
_entity_poly.pdbx_seq_one_letter_code
_entity_poly.pdbx_strand_id
1 'polypeptide(L)'
;MIDSDGRLFGRFNLVDAAAILFVLFLIPVGYAAFLLFRPSTPAIESVTRVEVTREERRVAGGSLLTAKLKVRGTGFNPLLRAFIGDAQALGFVFENPNSADVLVGLVPPGKHDLVLYDGVQEVARAREAVVIQATAAPSVRVFGWLTNLAPGEAEALKAGFASDPQ
;
A
#
# COMPACT_ATOMS: atom_id res chain seq x y z
N MET A 1 2.08 -24.61 58.43
CA MET A 1 1.38 -24.14 59.63
C MET A 1 1.32 -22.64 59.61
N ILE A 2 0.15 -22.07 59.59
CA ILE A 2 -0.08 -20.63 59.61
C ILE A 2 -0.33 -20.28 61.08
N ASP A 3 0.44 -19.30 61.61
CA ASP A 3 0.29 -18.81 62.96
C ASP A 3 -0.93 -17.89 63.06
N SER A 4 -1.47 -17.67 64.29
CA SER A 4 -2.63 -16.80 64.57
C SER A 4 -2.46 -15.37 64.01
N ASP A 5 -1.25 -14.94 63.79
CA ASP A 5 -0.90 -13.63 63.19
C ASP A 5 -0.75 -13.64 61.65
N GLY A 6 -1.14 -14.72 60.97
CA GLY A 6 -1.09 -14.85 59.52
C GLY A 6 0.32 -14.99 58.95
N ARG A 7 1.31 -15.45 59.76
CA ARG A 7 2.69 -15.63 59.31
C ARG A 7 2.96 -17.08 58.91
N LEU A 8 3.47 -17.30 57.71
CA LEU A 8 4.02 -18.57 57.24
C LEU A 8 5.43 -18.75 57.79
N PHE A 9 5.66 -19.87 58.51
CA PHE A 9 6.96 -20.21 59.15
C PHE A 9 7.52 -19.13 60.07
N GLY A 10 6.66 -18.26 60.69
CA GLY A 10 7.06 -17.24 61.67
C GLY A 10 7.87 -16.07 61.13
N ARG A 11 8.11 -16.00 59.81
CA ARG A 11 8.94 -14.95 59.19
C ARG A 11 8.28 -14.22 58.01
N PHE A 12 7.39 -14.85 57.28
CA PHE A 12 6.75 -14.25 56.09
C PHE A 12 5.27 -14.00 56.36
N ASN A 13 4.84 -12.76 56.09
CA ASN A 13 3.42 -12.43 56.10
C ASN A 13 2.75 -13.16 54.91
N LEU A 14 1.60 -13.76 55.12
CA LEU A 14 0.82 -14.44 54.09
C LEU A 14 0.48 -13.47 52.93
N VAL A 15 0.23 -12.20 53.25
CA VAL A 15 -0.06 -11.15 52.28
C VAL A 15 1.15 -10.88 51.40
N ASP A 16 2.36 -10.79 51.98
CA ASP A 16 3.59 -10.57 51.23
C ASP A 16 3.92 -11.75 50.31
N ALA A 17 3.72 -12.97 50.81
CA ALA A 17 3.90 -14.18 50.01
C ALA A 17 2.92 -14.24 48.82
N ALA A 18 1.65 -13.89 49.06
CA ALA A 18 0.64 -13.81 48.00
C ALA A 18 0.96 -12.71 46.97
N ALA A 19 1.44 -11.55 47.44
CA ALA A 19 1.84 -10.45 46.54
C ALA A 19 3.03 -10.84 45.64
N ILE A 20 4.05 -11.52 46.23
CA ILE A 20 5.20 -12.00 45.46
C ILE A 20 4.74 -13.04 44.41
N LEU A 21 3.89 -13.98 44.80
CA LEU A 21 3.37 -15.03 43.91
C LEU A 21 2.54 -14.42 42.79
N PHE A 22 1.74 -13.39 43.07
CA PHE A 22 0.96 -12.64 42.09
C PHE A 22 1.87 -11.93 41.08
N VAL A 23 2.92 -11.23 41.54
CA VAL A 23 3.89 -10.56 40.66
C VAL A 23 4.62 -11.59 39.79
N LEU A 24 5.04 -12.71 40.33
CA LEU A 24 5.67 -13.80 39.57
C LEU A 24 4.73 -14.37 38.50
N PHE A 25 3.43 -14.44 38.79
CA PHE A 25 2.43 -14.88 37.82
C PHE A 25 2.19 -13.82 36.70
N LEU A 26 2.25 -12.53 37.03
CA LEU A 26 2.06 -11.46 36.04
C LEU A 26 3.18 -11.41 35.00
N ILE A 27 4.40 -11.80 35.34
CA ILE A 27 5.54 -11.78 34.39
C ILE A 27 5.28 -12.70 33.18
N PRO A 28 4.98 -14.00 33.34
CA PRO A 28 4.71 -14.84 32.18
C PRO A 28 3.43 -14.46 31.43
N VAL A 29 2.41 -13.99 32.14
CA VAL A 29 1.17 -13.49 31.48
C VAL A 29 1.46 -12.25 30.65
N GLY A 30 2.20 -11.29 31.17
CA GLY A 30 2.63 -10.09 30.44
C GLY A 30 3.51 -10.44 29.23
N TYR A 31 4.42 -11.39 29.37
CA TYR A 31 5.25 -11.86 28.27
C TYR A 31 4.42 -12.57 27.18
N ALA A 32 3.48 -13.43 27.56
CA ALA A 32 2.58 -14.09 26.63
C ALA A 32 1.70 -13.08 25.89
N ALA A 33 1.17 -12.09 26.59
CA ALA A 33 0.42 -11.00 25.99
C ALA A 33 1.29 -10.21 25.01
N PHE A 34 2.53 -9.87 25.36
CA PHE A 34 3.47 -9.19 24.48
C PHE A 34 3.72 -9.99 23.19
N LEU A 35 3.89 -11.30 23.26
CA LEU A 35 4.08 -12.15 22.08
C LEU A 35 2.83 -12.22 21.20
N LEU A 36 1.63 -12.29 21.81
CA LEU A 36 0.36 -12.35 21.09
C LEU A 36 -0.01 -11.04 20.40
N PHE A 37 0.29 -9.92 21.04
CA PHE A 37 -0.05 -8.58 20.54
C PHE A 37 1.10 -7.88 19.82
N ARG A 38 2.25 -8.55 19.67
CA ARG A 38 3.36 -8.01 18.90
C ARG A 38 2.91 -7.81 17.44
N PRO A 39 2.95 -6.57 16.91
CA PRO A 39 2.61 -6.33 15.51
C PRO A 39 3.57 -7.13 14.62
N SER A 40 2.99 -7.91 13.70
CA SER A 40 3.79 -8.62 12.70
C SER A 40 4.45 -7.61 11.78
N THR A 41 5.74 -7.78 11.54
CA THR A 41 6.47 -6.94 10.57
C THR A 41 5.88 -7.17 9.18
N PRO A 42 5.43 -6.11 8.47
CA PRO A 42 4.93 -6.26 7.12
C PRO A 42 5.98 -6.86 6.19
N ALA A 43 5.56 -7.82 5.36
CA ALA A 43 6.39 -8.39 4.31
C ALA A 43 5.57 -8.57 3.03
N ILE A 44 6.18 -8.27 1.88
CA ILE A 44 5.57 -8.46 0.57
C ILE A 44 6.08 -9.80 0.01
N GLU A 45 5.16 -10.71 -0.29
CA GLU A 45 5.47 -12.02 -0.87
C GLU A 45 5.27 -12.03 -2.39
N SER A 46 4.21 -11.40 -2.86
CA SER A 46 3.91 -11.33 -4.29
C SER A 46 3.12 -10.09 -4.66
N VAL A 47 3.34 -9.63 -5.89
CA VAL A 47 2.60 -8.52 -6.50
C VAL A 47 1.99 -9.02 -7.80
N THR A 48 0.67 -8.96 -7.91
CA THR A 48 -0.04 -9.42 -9.10
C THR A 48 -0.85 -8.26 -9.68
N ARG A 49 -0.73 -8.06 -10.98
CA ARG A 49 -1.57 -7.09 -11.68
C ARG A 49 -2.96 -7.66 -11.84
N VAL A 50 -3.96 -7.05 -11.21
CA VAL A 50 -5.32 -7.61 -11.19
C VAL A 50 -6.24 -6.99 -12.22
N GLU A 51 -6.00 -5.90 -12.78
CA GLU A 51 -6.79 -5.32 -13.88
C GLU A 51 -6.47 -3.85 -14.07
N VAL A 52 -6.39 -3.45 -15.33
CA VAL A 52 -6.56 -2.05 -15.68
C VAL A 52 -8.05 -1.79 -15.65
N THR A 53 -8.61 -1.51 -14.50
CA THR A 53 -9.96 -0.99 -14.44
C THR A 53 -9.88 0.41 -15.03
N ARG A 54 -10.36 0.54 -16.24
CA ARG A 54 -10.55 1.82 -16.93
C ARG A 54 -11.71 2.53 -16.25
N GLU A 55 -11.56 2.88 -15.00
CA GLU A 55 -12.44 3.87 -14.40
C GLU A 55 -12.07 5.22 -15.05
N GLU A 56 -12.81 5.57 -16.09
CA GLU A 56 -12.87 6.92 -16.58
C GLU A 56 -13.45 7.83 -15.47
N ARG A 57 -12.65 8.09 -14.46
CA ARG A 57 -12.96 9.18 -13.55
C ARG A 57 -12.65 10.46 -14.33
N ARG A 58 -13.65 11.05 -14.96
CA ARG A 58 -13.59 12.39 -15.52
C ARG A 58 -13.32 13.38 -14.39
N VAL A 59 -12.05 13.60 -14.13
CA VAL A 59 -11.60 14.77 -13.40
C VAL A 59 -11.39 15.86 -14.45
N ALA A 60 -11.83 17.07 -14.17
CA ALA A 60 -11.72 18.21 -15.08
C ALA A 60 -10.28 18.28 -15.64
N GLY A 61 -10.09 17.86 -16.90
CA GLY A 61 -8.83 17.96 -17.63
C GLY A 61 -8.21 16.67 -18.15
N GLY A 62 -8.75 15.45 -17.88
CA GLY A 62 -8.13 14.24 -18.43
C GLY A 62 -8.69 12.94 -17.86
N SER A 63 -8.58 11.86 -18.62
CA SER A 63 -8.88 10.51 -18.19
C SER A 63 -7.66 9.93 -17.48
N LEU A 64 -7.71 9.75 -16.17
CA LEU A 64 -6.68 9.08 -15.39
C LEU A 64 -6.87 7.56 -15.52
N LEU A 65 -5.93 6.90 -16.20
CA LEU A 65 -5.84 5.44 -16.19
C LEU A 65 -5.29 5.00 -14.83
N THR A 66 -6.13 4.42 -14.00
CA THR A 66 -5.73 3.85 -12.73
C THR A 66 -5.53 2.36 -12.90
N ALA A 67 -4.34 1.86 -12.63
CA ALA A 67 -4.08 0.43 -12.54
C ALA A 67 -4.26 -0.03 -11.09
N LYS A 68 -4.80 -1.23 -10.92
CA LYS A 68 -4.96 -1.87 -9.62
C LYS A 68 -3.98 -3.03 -9.52
N LEU A 69 -3.16 -3.05 -8.48
CA LEU A 69 -2.23 -4.11 -8.17
C LEU A 69 -2.72 -4.83 -6.92
N LYS A 70 -2.83 -6.14 -6.98
CA LYS A 70 -3.06 -6.96 -5.80
C LYS A 70 -1.73 -7.35 -5.18
N VAL A 71 -1.54 -7.00 -3.92
CA VAL A 71 -0.34 -7.31 -3.14
C VAL A 71 -0.70 -8.36 -2.11
N ARG A 72 0.09 -9.43 -2.06
CA ARG A 72 -0.01 -10.46 -1.03
C ARG A 72 1.25 -10.47 -0.19
N GLY A 73 1.08 -10.76 1.09
CA GLY A 73 2.17 -10.79 2.05
C GLY A 73 1.68 -11.10 3.44
N THR A 74 2.34 -10.54 4.44
CA THR A 74 1.99 -10.72 5.85
C THR A 74 2.09 -9.40 6.60
N GLY A 75 1.36 -9.27 7.69
CA GLY A 75 1.47 -8.12 8.60
C GLY A 75 0.94 -6.80 8.05
N PHE A 76 0.10 -6.82 7.01
CA PHE A 76 -0.50 -5.61 6.49
C PHE A 76 -1.46 -4.99 7.50
N ASN A 77 -1.51 -3.67 7.53
CA ASN A 77 -2.45 -2.89 8.32
C ASN A 77 -2.99 -1.71 7.50
N PRO A 78 -4.13 -1.13 7.88
CA PRO A 78 -4.77 -0.05 7.11
C PRO A 78 -4.02 1.29 7.13
N LEU A 79 -2.98 1.44 7.95
CA LEU A 79 -2.19 2.67 8.05
C LEU A 79 -1.01 2.70 7.08
N LEU A 80 -0.74 1.57 6.40
CA LEU A 80 0.35 1.47 5.44
C LEU A 80 0.10 2.36 4.23
N ARG A 81 1.20 2.93 3.71
CA ARG A 81 1.23 3.68 2.47
C ARG A 81 2.12 2.96 1.47
N ALA A 82 1.69 2.91 0.22
CA ALA A 82 2.45 2.29 -0.85
C ALA A 82 3.11 3.34 -1.74
N PHE A 83 4.33 3.04 -2.17
CA PHE A 83 5.08 3.81 -3.16
C PHE A 83 5.51 2.89 -4.29
N ILE A 84 5.53 3.40 -5.51
CA ILE A 84 5.97 2.70 -6.71
C ILE A 84 7.12 3.52 -7.30
N GLY A 85 8.34 3.02 -7.11
CA GLY A 85 9.53 3.83 -7.28
C GLY A 85 9.49 5.04 -6.34
N ASP A 86 9.60 6.25 -6.88
CA ASP A 86 9.56 7.49 -6.11
C ASP A 86 8.14 8.10 -6.01
N ALA A 87 7.16 7.50 -6.70
CA ALA A 87 5.80 8.00 -6.72
C ALA A 87 4.92 7.35 -5.65
N GLN A 88 4.21 8.15 -4.88
CA GLN A 88 3.21 7.64 -3.96
C GLN A 88 2.03 7.05 -4.75
N ALA A 89 1.58 5.85 -4.36
CA ALA A 89 0.36 5.26 -4.91
C ALA A 89 -0.87 6.13 -4.58
N LEU A 90 -1.87 6.11 -5.45
CA LEU A 90 -3.13 6.85 -5.24
C LEU A 90 -3.90 6.33 -4.02
N GLY A 91 -3.70 5.07 -3.66
CA GLY A 91 -4.32 4.48 -2.49
C GLY A 91 -3.75 3.11 -2.16
N PHE A 92 -3.82 2.78 -0.88
CA PHE A 92 -3.58 1.45 -0.33
C PHE A 92 -4.90 0.99 0.29
N VAL A 93 -5.53 0.00 -0.32
CA VAL A 93 -6.81 -0.54 0.14
C VAL A 93 -6.56 -1.84 0.87
N PHE A 94 -6.62 -1.76 2.19
CA PHE A 94 -6.44 -2.92 3.06
C PHE A 94 -7.63 -3.86 2.94
N GLU A 95 -7.41 -5.13 2.63
CA GLU A 95 -8.43 -6.18 2.65
C GLU A 95 -8.34 -7.01 3.96
N ASN A 96 -7.14 -7.49 4.26
CA ASN A 96 -6.84 -8.31 5.43
C ASN A 96 -5.32 -8.30 5.68
N PRO A 97 -4.82 -8.86 6.81
CA PRO A 97 -3.37 -8.85 7.10
C PRO A 97 -2.46 -9.49 6.06
N ASN A 98 -3.02 -10.24 5.10
CA ASN A 98 -2.25 -10.96 4.08
C ASN A 98 -2.53 -10.46 2.66
N SER A 99 -3.45 -9.51 2.48
CA SER A 99 -3.85 -9.02 1.15
C SER A 99 -4.26 -7.56 1.19
N ALA A 100 -3.78 -6.81 0.20
CA ALA A 100 -4.16 -5.43 -0.02
C ALA A 100 -4.16 -5.10 -1.53
N ASP A 101 -4.92 -4.09 -1.91
CA ASP A 101 -4.92 -3.54 -3.25
C ASP A 101 -4.20 -2.19 -3.27
N VAL A 102 -3.32 -2.01 -4.23
CA VAL A 102 -2.61 -0.75 -4.44
C VAL A 102 -3.12 -0.09 -5.72
N LEU A 103 -3.63 1.12 -5.59
CA LEU A 103 -4.09 1.91 -6.71
C LEU A 103 -2.92 2.72 -7.27
N VAL A 104 -2.55 2.43 -8.51
CA VAL A 104 -1.41 3.05 -9.20
C VAL A 104 -1.89 4.25 -9.99
N GLY A 105 -1.26 5.40 -9.78
CA GLY A 105 -1.47 6.61 -10.57
C GLY A 105 -0.53 6.69 -11.78
N LEU A 106 -0.20 7.92 -12.14
CA LEU A 106 0.77 8.19 -13.20
C LEU A 106 2.18 7.84 -12.71
N VAL A 107 2.71 6.74 -13.23
CA VAL A 107 4.09 6.29 -12.98
C VAL A 107 4.76 6.12 -14.33
N PRO A 108 6.01 6.57 -14.52
CA PRO A 108 6.75 6.41 -15.78
C PRO A 108 6.82 4.94 -16.19
N PRO A 109 6.90 4.65 -17.50
CA PRO A 109 7.15 3.30 -17.98
C PRO A 109 8.49 2.77 -17.45
N GLY A 110 8.52 1.49 -17.10
CA GLY A 110 9.72 0.86 -16.57
C GLY A 110 9.42 -0.17 -15.49
N LYS A 111 10.50 -0.65 -14.88
CA LYS A 111 10.43 -1.51 -13.70
C LYS A 111 10.60 -0.67 -12.46
N HIS A 112 9.73 -0.87 -11.50
CA HIS A 112 9.69 -0.11 -10.26
C HIS A 112 9.62 -1.02 -9.04
N ASP A 113 10.23 -0.57 -7.96
CA ASP A 113 10.07 -1.19 -6.66
C ASP A 113 8.68 -0.85 -6.10
N LEU A 114 8.08 -1.80 -5.40
CA LEU A 114 6.95 -1.52 -4.52
C LEU A 114 7.46 -1.42 -3.09
N VAL A 115 7.24 -0.29 -2.46
CA VAL A 115 7.70 0.00 -1.09
C VAL A 115 6.50 0.32 -0.22
N LEU A 116 6.45 -0.29 0.96
CA LEU A 116 5.43 0.00 1.97
C LEU A 116 6.06 0.78 3.12
N TYR A 117 5.38 1.83 3.54
CA TYR A 117 5.73 2.69 4.67
C TYR A 117 4.68 2.60 5.76
N ASP A 118 5.14 2.57 7.01
CA ASP A 118 4.33 2.83 8.19
C ASP A 118 4.74 4.20 8.73
N GLY A 119 3.86 5.19 8.54
CA GLY A 119 4.22 6.59 8.77
C GLY A 119 5.35 7.04 7.84
N VAL A 120 6.55 7.21 8.41
CA VAL A 120 7.77 7.61 7.69
C VAL A 120 8.81 6.49 7.55
N GLN A 121 8.56 5.34 8.18
CA GLN A 121 9.48 4.21 8.19
C GLN A 121 9.16 3.26 7.04
N GLU A 122 10.18 2.90 6.23
CA GLU A 122 10.08 1.80 5.29
C GLU A 122 9.98 0.47 6.05
N VAL A 123 8.91 -0.29 5.81
CA VAL A 123 8.67 -1.56 6.51
C VAL A 123 8.75 -2.78 5.59
N ALA A 124 8.54 -2.60 4.29
CA ALA A 124 8.68 -3.68 3.31
C ALA A 124 9.02 -3.13 1.93
N ARG A 125 9.85 -3.87 1.17
CA ARG A 125 10.24 -3.54 -0.20
C ARG A 125 10.25 -4.79 -1.09
N ALA A 126 9.56 -4.70 -2.22
CA ALA A 126 9.65 -5.69 -3.29
C ALA A 126 10.33 -5.04 -4.50
N ARG A 127 11.55 -5.48 -4.81
CA ARG A 127 12.36 -4.92 -5.91
C ARG A 127 11.80 -5.33 -7.26
N GLU A 128 11.76 -4.37 -8.21
CA GLU A 128 11.30 -4.58 -9.59
C GLU A 128 9.94 -5.31 -9.70
N ALA A 129 9.11 -5.22 -8.66
CA ALA A 129 7.87 -5.97 -8.56
C ALA A 129 6.75 -5.41 -9.45
N VAL A 130 6.87 -4.16 -9.88
CA VAL A 130 5.88 -3.47 -10.70
C VAL A 130 6.48 -3.12 -12.05
N VAL A 131 5.90 -3.66 -13.13
CA VAL A 131 6.30 -3.34 -14.50
C VAL A 131 5.22 -2.48 -15.15
N ILE A 132 5.54 -1.23 -15.42
CA ILE A 132 4.68 -0.31 -16.15
C ILE A 132 5.08 -0.35 -17.62
N GLN A 133 4.17 -0.77 -18.47
CA GLN A 133 4.40 -0.73 -19.92
C GLN A 133 4.04 0.66 -20.46
N ALA A 134 4.84 1.17 -21.39
CA ALA A 134 4.44 2.35 -22.15
C ALA A 134 3.15 2.01 -22.90
N THR A 135 2.05 2.65 -22.50
CA THR A 135 0.85 2.62 -23.34
C THR A 135 1.20 3.41 -24.60
N ALA A 136 1.09 2.79 -25.77
CA ALA A 136 1.18 3.54 -27.03
C ALA A 136 0.26 4.75 -26.90
N ALA A 137 0.80 5.94 -27.15
CA ALA A 137 0.04 7.18 -27.07
C ALA A 137 -1.31 6.95 -27.77
N PRO A 138 -2.45 7.22 -27.11
CA PRO A 138 -3.73 7.10 -27.77
C PRO A 138 -3.64 7.95 -29.03
N SER A 139 -3.81 7.34 -30.19
CA SER A 139 -3.96 8.10 -31.42
C SER A 139 -5.19 8.98 -31.22
N VAL A 140 -4.96 10.25 -30.92
CA VAL A 140 -6.04 11.24 -30.83
C VAL A 140 -6.57 11.37 -32.24
N ARG A 141 -7.64 10.67 -32.56
CA ARG A 141 -8.44 10.99 -33.72
C ARG A 141 -9.19 12.27 -33.38
N VAL A 142 -8.64 13.39 -33.78
CA VAL A 142 -9.35 14.66 -33.75
C VAL A 142 -10.45 14.55 -34.80
N PHE A 143 -11.67 14.20 -34.37
CA PHE A 143 -12.86 14.39 -35.18
C PHE A 143 -13.23 15.88 -35.10
N GLY A 144 -12.50 16.70 -35.85
CA GLY A 144 -12.93 18.06 -36.11
C GLY A 144 -14.08 18.02 -37.08
N TRP A 145 -15.21 18.58 -36.71
CA TRP A 145 -16.28 18.93 -37.62
C TRP A 145 -15.83 20.13 -38.43
N LEU A 146 -14.96 19.87 -39.42
CA LEU A 146 -14.54 20.90 -40.38
C LEU A 146 -15.57 20.93 -41.51
N THR A 147 -16.73 21.48 -41.19
CA THR A 147 -17.84 21.55 -42.16
C THR A 147 -17.71 22.63 -43.22
N ASN A 148 -16.68 23.50 -43.17
CA ASN A 148 -16.54 24.64 -44.11
C ASN A 148 -15.08 24.97 -44.46
N LEU A 149 -14.20 24.00 -44.64
CA LEU A 149 -12.87 24.27 -45.20
C LEU A 149 -12.89 24.17 -46.72
N ALA A 150 -12.29 25.16 -47.36
CA ALA A 150 -12.06 25.10 -48.78
C ALA A 150 -11.16 23.92 -49.20
N PRO A 151 -11.36 23.32 -50.39
CA PRO A 151 -10.52 22.24 -50.85
C PRO A 151 -9.06 22.72 -50.94
N GLY A 152 -8.19 22.15 -50.09
CA GLY A 152 -6.77 22.52 -49.95
C GLY A 152 -6.39 22.97 -48.53
N GLU A 153 -7.27 23.55 -47.73
CA GLU A 153 -6.97 23.93 -46.34
C GLU A 153 -6.90 22.72 -45.43
N ALA A 154 -7.65 21.67 -45.73
CA ALA A 154 -7.60 20.40 -44.98
C ALA A 154 -6.26 19.66 -45.14
N GLU A 155 -5.61 19.79 -46.30
CA GLU A 155 -4.28 19.21 -46.54
C GLU A 155 -3.17 20.02 -45.87
N ALA A 156 -3.27 21.36 -45.85
CA ALA A 156 -2.33 22.22 -45.16
C ALA A 156 -2.37 21.98 -43.62
N LEU A 157 -3.56 21.76 -43.05
CA LEU A 157 -3.73 21.42 -41.66
C LEU A 157 -3.14 20.02 -41.33
N LYS A 158 -3.34 19.03 -42.19
CA LYS A 158 -2.71 17.71 -42.04
C LYS A 158 -1.19 17.79 -42.06
N ALA A 159 -0.61 18.60 -42.96
CA ALA A 159 0.83 18.79 -43.05
C ALA A 159 1.41 19.51 -41.81
N GLY A 160 0.66 20.46 -41.23
CA GLY A 160 1.06 21.17 -40.01
C GLY A 160 1.09 20.29 -38.79
N PHE A 161 0.19 19.30 -38.63
CA PHE A 161 0.18 18.36 -37.53
C PHE A 161 1.19 17.20 -37.69
N ALA A 162 1.68 16.94 -38.91
CA ALA A 162 2.67 15.88 -39.15
C ALA A 162 4.12 16.38 -38.95
N SER A 163 4.34 17.65 -38.73
CA SER A 163 5.68 18.28 -38.68
C SER A 163 6.11 18.71 -37.27
N ASP A 164 5.38 18.37 -36.19
CA ASP A 164 5.78 18.67 -34.82
C ASP A 164 6.18 17.39 -34.08
N PRO A 165 7.46 16.99 -34.11
CA PRO A 165 7.99 15.89 -33.30
C PRO A 165 8.43 16.49 -31.96
N GLN A 166 7.60 16.37 -30.94
CA GLN A 166 8.03 16.44 -29.55
C GLN A 166 7.83 15.12 -28.87
#